data_9e0c2d6a03924dc5d0b951bfd49678ca
#
_entry.id   9e0c2d6a03924dc5d0b951bfd49678ca
#
_cell.length_a   1.000
_cell.length_b   1.000
_cell.length_c   1.000
_cell.angle_alpha   90.00
_cell.angle_beta   90.00
_cell.angle_gamma   90.00
#
_symmetry.space_group_name_H-M   'P 1'
#
loop_
_entity.id
_entity.type
_entity.pdbx_description
1 polymer ?
#
loop_
_entity_poly.entity_id
_entity_poly.type
_entity_poly.pdbx_seq_one_letter_code
_entity_poly.pdbx_strand_id
1 'polypeptide(L)'
;MSHNNITGRKVKSRVLTLITAVIFAISANAISFDLDSIAAMGRFPRFCVNTYKWGDKFFNGYDTAYVAGTGYKWNVKLRTESWTDYYNLHFDNETEMSMISRPSTSAGIYLTYMALSVGYDMNLSKYFNGHEEARRRWNFGFNCMLFSANLYFVNNDVGTRISTFRPYGGEVIHPDIVYKGINNTNWGFDLSYFFTHRRYSHAAAFNFSRIQHRTGGSFFAGFSFNRIKYDFDFNNLPEDISEALPPDIPDNHYVVNTHNYILSGGYGYNWVFARHWLMGMSGTVMGGLSDGYYEDTSNKKATFMAMSRGELSVVWNNNHWFAGAVGNVRLGMVRDHKRTLMSSVINVEVSLGYRFNLW
;
A
#
# COMPACT_ATOMS: atom_id res chain seq x y z
N MET A 1 13.34 11.37 33.33
CA MET A 1 12.70 10.12 32.82
C MET A 1 11.15 10.10 32.91
N SER A 2 10.44 11.23 32.83
CA SER A 2 8.98 11.27 33.06
C SER A 2 8.13 11.80 31.90
N HIS A 3 8.69 12.24 30.79
CA HIS A 3 7.91 12.88 29.71
C HIS A 3 7.37 11.94 28.61
N ASN A 4 7.93 10.73 28.45
CA ASN A 4 7.51 9.81 27.36
C ASN A 4 6.25 8.96 27.67
N ASN A 5 5.81 8.90 28.92
CA ASN A 5 4.64 8.11 29.30
C ASN A 5 3.29 8.83 29.08
N ILE A 6 3.30 10.16 28.98
CA ILE A 6 2.07 10.96 28.86
C ILE A 6 1.56 10.98 27.41
N THR A 7 2.46 10.99 26.44
CA THR A 7 2.11 10.99 25.00
C THR A 7 1.53 9.65 24.56
N GLY A 8 2.08 8.52 25.01
CA GLY A 8 1.57 7.19 24.68
C GLY A 8 0.17 6.91 25.27
N ARG A 9 -0.12 7.44 26.45
CA ARG A 9 -1.45 7.32 27.10
C ARG A 9 -2.52 8.16 26.39
N LYS A 10 -2.17 9.37 25.92
CA LYS A 10 -3.09 10.26 25.18
C LYS A 10 -3.42 9.70 23.77
N VAL A 11 -2.46 9.06 23.11
CA VAL A 11 -2.71 8.41 21.80
C VAL A 11 -3.61 7.18 21.96
N LYS A 12 -3.35 6.32 22.95
CA LYS A 12 -4.21 5.16 23.25
C LYS A 12 -5.64 5.57 23.60
N SER A 13 -5.81 6.64 24.38
CA SER A 13 -7.12 7.19 24.72
C SER A 13 -7.86 7.70 23.49
N ARG A 14 -7.20 8.44 22.59
CA ARG A 14 -7.82 8.96 21.36
C ARG A 14 -8.21 7.86 20.38
N VAL A 15 -7.39 6.84 20.23
CA VAL A 15 -7.72 5.67 19.37
C VAL A 15 -8.90 4.91 19.97
N LEU A 16 -8.93 4.70 21.28
CA LEU A 16 -10.05 4.05 21.95
C LEU A 16 -11.34 4.89 21.82
N THR A 17 -11.25 6.20 21.97
CA THR A 17 -12.40 7.13 21.78
C THR A 17 -12.89 7.11 20.34
N LEU A 18 -11.99 7.03 19.34
CA LEU A 18 -12.36 6.92 17.92
C LEU A 18 -13.05 5.58 17.63
N ILE A 19 -12.51 4.48 18.17
CA ILE A 19 -13.12 3.15 18.05
C ILE A 19 -14.50 3.13 18.73
N THR A 20 -14.62 3.71 19.92
CA THR A 20 -15.90 3.80 20.64
C THR A 20 -16.88 4.71 19.90
N ALA A 21 -16.43 5.83 19.33
CA ALA A 21 -17.27 6.72 18.53
C ALA A 21 -17.73 6.04 17.23
N VAL A 22 -16.88 5.26 16.58
CA VAL A 22 -17.23 4.45 15.40
C VAL A 22 -18.23 3.37 15.78
N ILE A 23 -18.03 2.66 16.89
CA ILE A 23 -18.97 1.65 17.41
C ILE A 23 -20.31 2.30 17.78
N PHE A 24 -20.29 3.49 18.39
CA PHE A 24 -21.52 4.23 18.76
C PHE A 24 -22.23 4.78 17.52
N ALA A 25 -21.49 5.28 16.50
CA ALA A 25 -22.07 5.68 15.20
C ALA A 25 -22.68 4.48 14.44
N ILE A 26 -22.06 3.30 14.58
CA ILE A 26 -22.60 2.04 14.05
C ILE A 26 -23.89 1.67 14.75
N SER A 27 -23.97 1.81 16.08
CA SER A 27 -25.16 1.49 16.88
C SER A 27 -26.31 2.48 16.65
N ALA A 28 -26.01 3.74 16.37
CA ALA A 28 -27.01 4.78 16.10
C ALA A 28 -27.62 4.71 14.69
N ASN A 29 -26.99 3.99 13.75
CA ASN A 29 -27.44 3.84 12.35
C ASN A 29 -28.12 2.50 12.06
N ALA A 30 -28.69 1.82 13.04
CA ALA A 30 -29.53 0.62 12.87
C ALA A 30 -30.91 0.93 12.23
N ILE A 31 -31.08 2.11 11.64
CA ILE A 31 -32.26 2.43 10.83
C ILE A 31 -31.98 1.92 9.42
N SER A 32 -32.69 0.90 8.99
CA SER A 32 -32.74 0.51 7.58
C SER A 32 -33.38 1.67 6.81
N PHE A 33 -32.57 2.52 6.20
CA PHE A 33 -33.06 3.58 5.30
C PHE A 33 -33.66 2.89 4.06
N ASP A 34 -34.96 2.77 4.04
CA ASP A 34 -35.68 2.47 2.81
C ASP A 34 -35.58 3.70 1.89
N LEU A 35 -34.78 3.56 0.84
CA LEU A 35 -34.54 4.64 -0.13
C LEU A 35 -35.85 5.09 -0.81
N ASP A 36 -36.81 4.20 -0.97
CA ASP A 36 -38.07 4.51 -1.60
C ASP A 36 -38.98 5.33 -0.67
N SER A 37 -38.95 5.03 0.63
CA SER A 37 -39.60 5.84 1.66
C SER A 37 -39.00 7.24 1.75
N ILE A 38 -37.66 7.39 1.66
CA ILE A 38 -37.00 8.70 1.63
C ILE A 38 -37.38 9.47 0.36
N ALA A 39 -37.42 8.81 -0.80
CA ALA A 39 -37.80 9.44 -2.06
C ALA A 39 -39.27 9.93 -2.04
N ALA A 40 -40.12 9.31 -1.23
CA ALA A 40 -41.52 9.71 -1.06
C ALA A 40 -41.70 10.97 -0.20
N MET A 41 -40.71 11.36 0.62
CA MET A 41 -40.78 12.51 1.54
C MET A 41 -40.80 13.89 0.85
N GLY A 42 -40.45 13.97 -0.46
CA GLY A 42 -40.50 15.24 -1.20
C GLY A 42 -39.58 15.30 -2.41
N ARG A 43 -39.53 16.47 -3.07
CA ARG A 43 -38.71 16.63 -4.30
C ARG A 43 -37.22 16.56 -4.06
N PHE A 44 -36.72 17.16 -2.99
CA PHE A 44 -35.28 17.17 -2.67
C PHE A 44 -34.79 15.79 -2.20
N PRO A 45 -35.44 15.09 -1.26
CA PRO A 45 -35.12 13.70 -0.94
C PRO A 45 -35.12 12.78 -2.16
N ARG A 46 -36.13 12.89 -3.02
CA ARG A 46 -36.21 12.13 -4.28
C ARG A 46 -35.02 12.40 -5.20
N PHE A 47 -34.63 13.68 -5.34
CA PHE A 47 -33.43 14.03 -6.11
C PHE A 47 -32.18 13.39 -5.53
N CYS A 48 -31.96 13.43 -4.22
CA CYS A 48 -30.85 12.79 -3.54
C CYS A 48 -30.80 11.28 -3.76
N VAL A 49 -31.97 10.61 -3.63
CA VAL A 49 -32.08 9.16 -3.87
C VAL A 49 -31.82 8.80 -5.33
N ASN A 50 -32.33 9.58 -6.27
CA ASN A 50 -32.09 9.34 -7.70
C ASN A 50 -30.61 9.55 -8.06
N THR A 51 -29.98 10.60 -7.52
CA THR A 51 -28.54 10.83 -7.70
C THR A 51 -27.70 9.70 -7.11
N TYR A 52 -28.08 9.19 -5.93
CA TYR A 52 -27.44 8.04 -5.33
C TYR A 52 -27.61 6.78 -6.22
N LYS A 53 -28.84 6.47 -6.65
CA LYS A 53 -29.13 5.29 -7.52
C LYS A 53 -28.39 5.40 -8.86
N TRP A 54 -28.33 6.61 -9.45
CA TRP A 54 -27.56 6.87 -10.65
C TRP A 54 -26.07 6.66 -10.42
N GLY A 55 -25.51 7.23 -9.33
CA GLY A 55 -24.12 7.06 -8.95
C GLY A 55 -23.78 5.59 -8.70
N ASP A 56 -24.59 4.87 -7.96
CA ASP A 56 -24.35 3.44 -7.70
C ASP A 56 -24.37 2.62 -9.00
N LYS A 57 -25.34 2.87 -9.89
CA LYS A 57 -25.38 2.21 -11.20
C LYS A 57 -24.16 2.55 -12.06
N PHE A 58 -23.70 3.78 -12.00
CA PHE A 58 -22.53 4.22 -12.76
C PHE A 58 -21.23 3.62 -12.21
N PHE A 59 -21.01 3.71 -10.90
CA PHE A 59 -19.77 3.29 -10.26
C PHE A 59 -19.70 1.78 -9.99
N ASN A 60 -20.82 1.13 -9.74
CA ASN A 60 -20.91 -0.27 -9.39
C ASN A 60 -21.62 -1.14 -10.44
N GLY A 61 -21.92 -0.61 -11.62
CA GLY A 61 -22.56 -1.37 -12.69
C GLY A 61 -21.69 -2.56 -13.13
N TYR A 62 -22.23 -3.79 -13.08
CA TYR A 62 -21.55 -5.01 -13.50
C TYR A 62 -22.47 -5.95 -14.25
N ASP A 63 -21.88 -6.85 -15.04
CA ASP A 63 -22.57 -7.95 -15.68
C ASP A 63 -22.68 -9.12 -14.66
N THR A 64 -23.91 -9.42 -14.24
CA THR A 64 -24.18 -10.43 -13.21
C THR A 64 -23.76 -11.84 -13.61
N ALA A 65 -23.58 -12.10 -14.91
CA ALA A 65 -23.01 -13.35 -15.40
C ALA A 65 -21.52 -13.48 -15.09
N TYR A 66 -20.79 -12.37 -14.88
CA TYR A 66 -19.36 -12.34 -14.63
C TYR A 66 -19.02 -12.01 -13.18
N VAL A 67 -19.70 -11.05 -12.59
CA VAL A 67 -19.41 -10.53 -11.24
C VAL A 67 -20.68 -10.47 -10.42
N ALA A 68 -20.58 -10.72 -9.14
CA ALA A 68 -21.66 -10.50 -8.19
C ALA A 68 -21.21 -9.69 -6.98
N GLY A 69 -22.15 -8.94 -6.42
CA GLY A 69 -22.04 -8.42 -5.06
C GLY A 69 -22.13 -9.56 -4.05
N THR A 70 -21.55 -9.37 -2.89
CA THR A 70 -21.61 -10.37 -1.81
C THR A 70 -22.97 -10.38 -1.07
N GLY A 71 -23.78 -9.32 -1.24
CA GLY A 71 -25.01 -9.13 -0.48
C GLY A 71 -24.79 -8.64 0.96
N TYR A 72 -23.54 -8.53 1.39
CA TYR A 72 -23.18 -8.05 2.72
C TYR A 72 -22.65 -6.62 2.67
N LYS A 73 -23.05 -5.81 3.66
CA LYS A 73 -22.58 -4.42 3.81
C LYS A 73 -21.28 -4.35 4.58
N TRP A 74 -21.06 -5.30 5.49
CA TRP A 74 -19.90 -5.31 6.39
C TRP A 74 -19.00 -6.51 6.11
N ASN A 75 -17.70 -6.32 6.25
CA ASN A 75 -16.74 -7.40 6.43
C ASN A 75 -15.64 -7.00 7.42
N VAL A 76 -15.15 -8.00 8.14
CA VAL A 76 -13.92 -7.93 8.94
C VAL A 76 -12.91 -8.84 8.28
N LYS A 77 -11.70 -8.34 8.06
CA LYS A 77 -10.58 -9.07 7.48
C LYS A 77 -9.40 -9.02 8.44
N LEU A 78 -8.89 -10.17 8.80
CA LEU A 78 -7.58 -10.34 9.43
C LEU A 78 -6.56 -10.58 8.34
N ARG A 79 -5.40 -9.97 8.46
CA ARG A 79 -4.32 -10.04 7.48
C ARG A 79 -2.98 -10.23 8.16
N THR A 80 -2.15 -11.07 7.59
CA THR A 80 -0.71 -11.06 7.85
C THR A 80 0.02 -10.72 6.57
N GLU A 81 1.05 -9.88 6.65
CA GLU A 81 1.86 -9.45 5.53
C GLU A 81 3.33 -9.59 5.89
N SER A 82 4.07 -10.29 5.07
CA SER A 82 5.54 -10.37 5.15
C SER A 82 6.14 -9.67 3.95
N TRP A 83 7.17 -8.85 4.17
CA TRP A 83 7.84 -8.11 3.10
C TRP A 83 9.34 -8.06 3.31
N THR A 84 10.03 -7.81 2.20
CA THR A 84 11.46 -7.53 2.14
C THR A 84 11.69 -6.39 1.16
N ASP A 85 12.50 -5.42 1.56
CA ASP A 85 12.92 -4.31 0.73
C ASP A 85 14.37 -4.53 0.28
N TYR A 86 14.65 -4.25 -0.97
CA TYR A 86 15.99 -4.23 -1.54
C TYR A 86 16.27 -2.84 -2.10
N TYR A 87 17.44 -2.30 -1.79
CA TYR A 87 17.92 -1.00 -2.26
C TYR A 87 19.26 -1.18 -2.92
N ASN A 88 19.46 -0.51 -4.05
CA ASN A 88 20.77 -0.37 -4.70
C ASN A 88 20.99 1.12 -4.94
N LEU A 89 22.03 1.66 -4.32
CA LEU A 89 22.51 3.01 -4.50
C LEU A 89 23.74 2.96 -5.41
N HIS A 90 23.64 3.65 -6.54
CA HIS A 90 24.74 3.83 -7.47
C HIS A 90 25.10 5.31 -7.54
N PHE A 91 26.37 5.64 -7.29
CA PHE A 91 26.90 6.99 -7.30
C PHE A 91 27.74 7.22 -8.58
N ASP A 92 27.84 8.48 -9.03
CA ASP A 92 28.56 8.85 -10.26
C ASP A 92 30.05 8.48 -10.27
N ASN A 93 30.66 8.33 -9.09
CA ASN A 93 32.05 7.90 -8.93
C ASN A 93 32.23 6.37 -8.98
N GLU A 94 31.26 5.63 -9.57
CA GLU A 94 31.24 4.16 -9.66
C GLU A 94 31.11 3.43 -8.31
N THR A 95 30.96 4.14 -7.20
CA THR A 95 30.64 3.53 -5.91
C THR A 95 29.22 2.97 -5.94
N GLU A 96 29.05 1.74 -5.48
CA GLU A 96 27.78 1.04 -5.45
C GLU A 96 27.54 0.38 -4.10
N MET A 97 26.34 0.54 -3.55
CA MET A 97 25.92 -0.08 -2.31
C MET A 97 24.58 -0.78 -2.46
N SER A 98 24.58 -2.08 -2.24
CA SER A 98 23.34 -2.88 -2.21
C SER A 98 22.97 -3.24 -0.78
N MET A 99 21.71 -3.02 -0.46
CA MET A 99 21.16 -3.25 0.87
C MET A 99 19.86 -4.06 0.79
N ILE A 100 19.69 -4.97 1.72
CA ILE A 100 18.49 -5.79 1.82
C ILE A 100 17.92 -5.67 3.24
N SER A 101 16.61 -5.40 3.36
CA SER A 101 15.97 -5.40 4.66
C SER A 101 15.82 -6.82 5.20
N ARG A 102 15.82 -6.98 6.51
CA ARG A 102 15.39 -8.23 7.11
C ARG A 102 13.91 -8.47 6.78
N PRO A 103 13.51 -9.72 6.46
CA PRO A 103 12.11 -10.05 6.30
C PRO A 103 11.32 -9.60 7.53
N SER A 104 10.31 -8.80 7.34
CA SER A 104 9.49 -8.30 8.42
C SER A 104 8.04 -8.74 8.23
N THR A 105 7.38 -9.11 9.33
CA THR A 105 6.01 -9.60 9.31
C THR A 105 5.12 -8.70 10.16
N SER A 106 4.01 -8.28 9.61
CA SER A 106 2.95 -7.53 10.31
C SER A 106 1.65 -8.32 10.36
N ALA A 107 0.81 -8.03 11.36
CA ALA A 107 -0.58 -8.43 11.36
C ALA A 107 -1.47 -7.19 11.39
N GLY A 108 -2.61 -7.27 10.74
CA GLY A 108 -3.56 -6.19 10.62
C GLY A 108 -5.00 -6.65 10.72
N ILE A 109 -5.83 -5.70 11.10
CA ILE A 109 -7.29 -5.84 11.08
C ILE A 109 -7.87 -4.77 10.18
N TYR A 110 -8.82 -5.18 9.35
CA TYR A 110 -9.50 -4.31 8.40
C TYR A 110 -11.00 -4.43 8.59
N LEU A 111 -11.66 -3.30 8.66
CA LEU A 111 -13.10 -3.18 8.66
C LEU A 111 -13.54 -2.52 7.36
N THR A 112 -14.46 -3.14 6.67
CA THR A 112 -15.03 -2.58 5.43
C THR A 112 -16.54 -2.42 5.59
N TYR A 113 -17.05 -1.26 5.18
CA TYR A 113 -18.44 -0.97 5.02
C TYR A 113 -18.72 -0.61 3.56
N MET A 114 -19.49 -1.43 2.86
CA MET A 114 -19.74 -1.28 1.42
C MET A 114 -18.46 -1.18 0.60
N ALA A 115 -18.13 0.02 0.09
CA ALA A 115 -16.94 0.31 -0.70
C ALA A 115 -15.78 0.90 0.10
N LEU A 116 -16.03 1.34 1.35
CA LEU A 116 -15.06 2.01 2.21
C LEU A 116 -14.38 0.99 3.12
N SER A 117 -13.08 1.01 3.19
CA SER A 117 -12.30 0.18 4.10
C SER A 117 -11.29 0.99 4.90
N VAL A 118 -11.14 0.63 6.16
CA VAL A 118 -10.13 1.17 7.07
C VAL A 118 -9.37 0.01 7.66
N GLY A 119 -8.07 0.09 7.67
CA GLY A 119 -7.21 -0.95 8.21
C GLY A 119 -6.00 -0.39 8.92
N TYR A 120 -5.54 -1.15 9.89
CA TYR A 120 -4.33 -0.87 10.64
C TYR A 120 -3.50 -2.14 10.78
N ASP A 121 -2.20 -2.02 10.46
CA ASP A 121 -1.21 -3.08 10.59
C ASP A 121 -0.16 -2.70 11.62
N MET A 122 0.21 -3.68 12.46
CA MET A 122 1.29 -3.58 13.43
C MET A 122 2.36 -4.64 13.17
N ASN A 123 3.61 -4.31 13.43
CA ASN A 123 4.71 -5.22 13.24
C ASN A 123 4.72 -6.31 14.33
N LEU A 124 4.74 -7.58 13.90
CA LEU A 124 4.87 -8.74 14.77
C LEU A 124 6.31 -9.18 14.97
N SER A 125 7.24 -8.81 14.10
CA SER A 125 8.65 -9.22 14.19
C SER A 125 9.30 -8.80 15.50
N LYS A 126 8.81 -7.69 16.10
CA LYS A 126 9.23 -7.25 17.44
C LYS A 126 8.99 -8.32 18.52
N TYR A 127 7.88 -9.05 18.43
CA TYR A 127 7.50 -10.05 19.43
C TYR A 127 8.22 -11.39 19.23
N PHE A 128 8.58 -11.72 17.97
CA PHE A 128 9.18 -13.00 17.64
C PHE A 128 10.71 -12.96 17.59
N ASN A 129 11.29 -11.83 17.16
CA ASN A 129 12.73 -11.74 16.89
C ASN A 129 13.48 -10.81 17.86
N GLY A 130 12.81 -10.18 18.84
CA GLY A 130 13.42 -9.29 19.83
C GLY A 130 13.97 -7.98 19.28
N HIS A 131 13.71 -7.65 18.00
CA HIS A 131 14.22 -6.43 17.36
C HIS A 131 13.24 -5.28 17.52
N GLU A 132 13.74 -4.08 17.83
CA GLU A 132 12.93 -2.87 18.01
C GLU A 132 12.39 -2.25 16.73
N GLU A 133 12.44 -2.97 15.65
CA GLU A 133 11.99 -2.54 14.32
C GLU A 133 10.50 -2.27 14.32
N ALA A 134 10.08 -1.08 13.86
CA ALA A 134 8.70 -0.66 13.89
C ALA A 134 8.20 -0.29 12.50
N ARG A 135 7.34 -1.12 11.92
CA ARG A 135 6.52 -0.70 10.79
C ARG A 135 5.10 -0.47 11.24
N ARG A 136 4.54 0.69 10.86
CA ARG A 136 3.14 1.03 11.08
C ARG A 136 2.53 1.45 9.76
N ARG A 137 1.35 0.93 9.46
CA ARG A 137 0.63 1.30 8.25
C ARG A 137 -0.83 1.58 8.56
N TRP A 138 -1.29 2.74 8.10
CA TRP A 138 -2.69 3.07 8.01
C TRP A 138 -3.12 3.04 6.56
N ASN A 139 -4.28 2.48 6.30
CA ASN A 139 -4.80 2.30 4.96
C ASN A 139 -6.28 2.64 4.92
N PHE A 140 -6.66 3.55 4.02
CA PHE A 140 -8.04 3.95 3.76
C PHE A 140 -8.34 3.65 2.31
N GLY A 141 -9.22 2.70 2.06
CA GLY A 141 -9.56 2.25 0.73
C GLY A 141 -10.99 2.57 0.35
N PHE A 142 -11.18 2.96 -0.90
CA PHE A 142 -12.49 3.01 -1.54
C PHE A 142 -12.43 2.17 -2.81
N ASN A 143 -13.26 1.14 -2.89
CA ASN A 143 -13.25 0.20 -3.99
C ASN A 143 -14.67 0.02 -4.55
N CYS A 144 -14.85 0.39 -5.81
CA CYS A 144 -16.05 0.09 -6.58
C CYS A 144 -15.69 -0.74 -7.83
N MET A 145 -16.64 -1.01 -8.70
CA MET A 145 -16.36 -1.75 -9.93
C MET A 145 -15.53 -0.93 -10.92
N LEU A 146 -15.82 0.37 -11.00
CA LEU A 146 -15.24 1.27 -11.98
C LEU A 146 -13.82 1.70 -11.61
N PHE A 147 -13.56 1.96 -10.32
CA PHE A 147 -12.26 2.40 -9.85
C PHE A 147 -11.91 1.92 -8.44
N SER A 148 -10.64 1.97 -8.14
CA SER A 148 -10.07 1.75 -6.81
C SER A 148 -9.29 2.99 -6.41
N ALA A 149 -9.55 3.50 -5.20
CA ALA A 149 -8.79 4.59 -4.60
C ALA A 149 -8.24 4.14 -3.25
N ASN A 150 -7.00 4.49 -2.97
CA ASN A 150 -6.32 4.10 -1.74
C ASN A 150 -5.47 5.25 -1.21
N LEU A 151 -5.66 5.62 0.06
CA LEU A 151 -4.84 6.57 0.80
C LEU A 151 -4.09 5.78 1.88
N TYR A 152 -2.77 5.91 1.92
CA TYR A 152 -1.94 5.17 2.86
C TYR A 152 -0.91 6.05 3.54
N PHE A 153 -0.54 5.65 4.76
CA PHE A 153 0.51 6.24 5.56
C PHE A 153 1.37 5.10 6.10
N VAL A 154 2.64 5.10 5.76
CA VAL A 154 3.61 4.08 6.17
C VAL A 154 4.77 4.76 6.86
N ASN A 155 5.13 4.25 8.02
CA ASN A 155 6.39 4.55 8.69
C ASN A 155 7.11 3.22 8.86
N ASN A 156 8.30 3.13 8.31
CA ASN A 156 9.11 1.93 8.31
C ASN A 156 10.51 2.26 8.83
N ASP A 157 10.83 1.68 9.99
CA ASP A 157 12.12 1.75 10.64
C ASP A 157 12.62 0.32 10.80
N VAL A 158 13.09 -0.27 9.71
CA VAL A 158 13.53 -1.67 9.64
C VAL A 158 15.00 -1.71 9.32
N GLY A 159 15.76 -2.41 10.15
CA GLY A 159 17.19 -2.63 9.94
C GLY A 159 17.46 -3.30 8.60
N THR A 160 18.43 -2.78 7.89
CA THR A 160 18.92 -3.28 6.61
C THR A 160 20.29 -3.92 6.78
N ARG A 161 20.62 -4.81 5.88
CA ARG A 161 21.94 -5.43 5.78
C ARG A 161 22.60 -4.95 4.50
N ILE A 162 23.82 -4.47 4.58
CA ILE A 162 24.65 -4.16 3.42
C ILE A 162 25.17 -5.50 2.91
N SER A 163 24.64 -5.92 1.76
CA SER A 163 24.97 -7.20 1.14
C SER A 163 26.19 -7.10 0.22
N THR A 164 26.34 -5.94 -0.44
CA THR A 164 27.39 -5.70 -1.42
C THR A 164 27.82 -4.26 -1.35
N PHE A 165 29.11 -4.01 -1.38
CA PHE A 165 29.69 -2.69 -1.49
C PHE A 165 30.85 -2.69 -2.49
N ARG A 166 30.86 -1.76 -3.42
CA ARG A 166 31.94 -1.50 -4.37
C ARG A 166 32.45 -0.09 -4.14
N PRO A 167 33.65 0.07 -3.56
CA PRO A 167 34.29 1.38 -3.44
C PRO A 167 34.77 1.89 -4.81
N TYR A 168 35.06 3.19 -4.91
CA TYR A 168 35.61 3.79 -6.10
C TYR A 168 36.93 3.10 -6.52
N GLY A 169 37.01 2.63 -7.76
CA GLY A 169 38.20 1.95 -8.30
C GLY A 169 38.56 0.63 -7.60
N GLY A 170 37.73 0.13 -6.68
CA GLY A 170 37.99 -1.09 -5.92
C GLY A 170 37.17 -2.29 -6.37
N GLU A 171 37.48 -3.45 -5.80
CA GLU A 171 36.76 -4.69 -6.02
C GLU A 171 35.45 -4.73 -5.19
N VAL A 172 34.50 -5.54 -5.64
CA VAL A 172 33.26 -5.75 -4.91
C VAL A 172 33.52 -6.56 -3.64
N ILE A 173 33.11 -6.04 -2.50
CA ILE A 173 33.16 -6.72 -1.22
C ILE A 173 31.75 -7.06 -0.73
N HIS A 174 31.66 -8.08 0.12
CA HIS A 174 30.41 -8.54 0.74
C HIS A 174 30.51 -8.42 2.26
N PRO A 175 30.33 -7.21 2.80
CA PRO A 175 30.59 -6.96 4.22
C PRO A 175 29.59 -7.66 5.14
N ASP A 176 28.39 -7.94 4.65
CA ASP A 176 27.30 -8.60 5.39
C ASP A 176 26.96 -7.92 6.73
N ILE A 177 27.04 -6.60 6.76
CA ILE A 177 26.92 -5.77 7.96
C ILE A 177 25.46 -5.35 8.16
N VAL A 178 25.00 -5.46 9.41
CA VAL A 178 23.69 -4.96 9.79
C VAL A 178 23.77 -3.45 9.99
N TYR A 179 23.00 -2.72 9.17
CA TYR A 179 22.90 -1.29 9.18
C TYR A 179 21.50 -0.84 9.62
N LYS A 180 21.40 -0.06 10.68
CA LYS A 180 20.13 0.43 11.26
C LYS A 180 19.78 1.86 10.86
N GLY A 181 20.52 2.45 9.95
CA GLY A 181 20.41 3.87 9.60
C GLY A 181 19.44 4.20 8.48
N ILE A 182 18.44 3.36 8.18
CA ILE A 182 17.44 3.70 7.16
C ILE A 182 16.08 3.89 7.81
N ASN A 183 15.57 5.12 7.75
CA ASN A 183 14.19 5.43 8.08
C ASN A 183 13.41 5.77 6.82
N ASN A 184 12.27 5.15 6.61
CA ASN A 184 11.40 5.40 5.47
C ASN A 184 10.02 5.83 5.94
N THR A 185 9.63 7.04 5.58
CA THR A 185 8.27 7.55 5.78
C THR A 185 7.63 7.80 4.42
N ASN A 186 6.49 7.20 4.19
CA ASN A 186 5.77 7.30 2.94
C ASN A 186 4.27 7.52 3.19
N TRP A 187 3.69 8.51 2.52
CA TRP A 187 2.26 8.64 2.43
C TRP A 187 1.87 8.92 0.98
N GLY A 188 0.71 8.44 0.57
CA GLY A 188 0.30 8.62 -0.80
C GLY A 188 -1.14 8.25 -1.06
N PHE A 189 -1.57 8.63 -2.25
CA PHE A 189 -2.88 8.38 -2.80
C PHE A 189 -2.73 7.70 -4.16
N ASP A 190 -3.39 6.57 -4.33
CA ASP A 190 -3.45 5.83 -5.60
C ASP A 190 -4.89 5.82 -6.10
N LEU A 191 -5.08 6.05 -7.40
CA LEU A 191 -6.35 5.94 -8.09
C LEU A 191 -6.16 5.10 -9.35
N SER A 192 -7.02 4.10 -9.56
CA SER A 192 -7.01 3.25 -10.76
C SER A 192 -8.42 3.12 -11.33
N TYR A 193 -8.56 3.32 -12.63
CA TYR A 193 -9.79 3.19 -13.39
C TYR A 193 -9.75 1.94 -14.28
N PHE A 194 -10.80 1.11 -14.23
CA PHE A 194 -10.89 -0.17 -14.96
C PHE A 194 -11.83 -0.06 -16.16
N PHE A 195 -11.29 -0.23 -17.38
CA PHE A 195 -12.05 -0.03 -18.62
C PHE A 195 -13.15 -1.09 -18.83
N THR A 196 -12.86 -2.34 -18.49
CA THR A 196 -13.81 -3.46 -18.66
C THR A 196 -14.42 -3.88 -17.31
N HIS A 197 -14.67 -2.91 -16.42
CA HIS A 197 -15.17 -3.11 -15.06
C HIS A 197 -16.44 -3.97 -14.97
N ARG A 198 -17.28 -4.01 -16.01
CA ARG A 198 -18.52 -4.83 -16.00
C ARG A 198 -18.25 -6.33 -15.95
N ARG A 199 -17.11 -6.79 -16.50
CA ARG A 199 -16.75 -8.21 -16.59
C ARG A 199 -15.51 -8.59 -15.78
N TYR A 200 -14.80 -7.61 -15.27
CA TYR A 200 -13.61 -7.77 -14.46
C TYR A 200 -13.78 -7.04 -13.14
N SER A 201 -13.48 -7.70 -12.04
CA SER A 201 -13.48 -7.08 -10.72
C SER A 201 -12.10 -7.19 -10.08
N HIS A 202 -11.36 -6.08 -10.05
CA HIS A 202 -10.11 -5.98 -9.28
C HIS A 202 -10.37 -6.27 -7.79
N ALA A 203 -11.50 -5.78 -7.27
CA ALA A 203 -11.90 -5.99 -5.89
C ALA A 203 -12.19 -7.46 -5.55
N ALA A 204 -12.52 -8.32 -6.52
CA ALA A 204 -12.70 -9.74 -6.26
C ALA A 204 -11.36 -10.46 -6.02
N ALA A 205 -10.33 -10.09 -6.76
CA ALA A 205 -9.02 -10.72 -6.70
C ALA A 205 -8.12 -10.18 -5.56
N PHE A 206 -8.15 -8.88 -5.29
CA PHE A 206 -7.15 -8.24 -4.44
C PHE A 206 -7.73 -7.60 -3.16
N ASN A 207 -9.05 -7.42 -3.10
CA ASN A 207 -9.74 -6.86 -1.93
C ASN A 207 -10.80 -7.80 -1.34
N PHE A 208 -11.17 -8.83 -2.07
CA PHE A 208 -12.14 -9.86 -1.68
C PHE A 208 -13.57 -9.32 -1.41
N SER A 209 -13.89 -8.10 -1.85
CA SER A 209 -15.20 -7.47 -1.59
C SER A 209 -16.26 -7.78 -2.65
N ARG A 210 -15.91 -8.53 -3.69
CA ARG A 210 -16.79 -8.99 -4.78
C ARG A 210 -16.55 -10.47 -5.06
N ILE A 211 -17.43 -11.06 -5.87
CA ILE A 211 -17.29 -12.44 -6.35
C ILE A 211 -17.19 -12.40 -7.86
N GLN A 212 -16.14 -13.00 -8.41
CA GLN A 212 -15.99 -13.23 -9.85
C GLN A 212 -16.49 -14.64 -10.18
N HIS A 213 -17.50 -14.74 -11.07
CA HIS A 213 -18.10 -16.02 -11.47
C HIS A 213 -17.50 -16.59 -12.75
N ARG A 214 -17.05 -15.73 -13.66
CA ARG A 214 -16.43 -16.10 -14.93
C ARG A 214 -15.11 -15.38 -15.10
N THR A 215 -14.20 -16.06 -15.77
CA THR A 215 -12.90 -15.50 -16.16
C THR A 215 -13.10 -14.20 -16.97
N GLY A 216 -12.26 -13.20 -16.67
CA GLY A 216 -12.32 -11.91 -17.34
C GLY A 216 -11.10 -11.06 -17.03
N GLY A 217 -10.84 -10.07 -17.88
CA GLY A 217 -9.72 -9.14 -17.71
C GLY A 217 -10.10 -7.72 -18.08
N SER A 218 -9.25 -6.78 -17.67
CA SER A 218 -9.41 -5.35 -17.95
C SER A 218 -8.07 -4.67 -18.09
N PHE A 219 -7.94 -3.81 -19.07
CA PHE A 219 -6.96 -2.74 -19.01
C PHE A 219 -7.37 -1.76 -17.94
N PHE A 220 -6.39 -1.12 -17.34
CA PHE A 220 -6.63 -0.03 -16.40
C PHE A 220 -5.60 1.08 -16.58
N ALA A 221 -5.98 2.29 -16.22
CA ALA A 221 -5.12 3.45 -16.12
C ALA A 221 -5.25 4.04 -14.73
N GLY A 222 -4.18 4.66 -14.24
CA GLY A 222 -4.18 5.21 -12.91
C GLY A 222 -3.32 6.44 -12.76
N PHE A 223 -3.55 7.12 -11.65
CA PHE A 223 -2.77 8.22 -11.16
C PHE A 223 -2.39 7.95 -9.72
N SER A 224 -1.14 8.22 -9.38
CA SER A 224 -0.67 8.15 -8.00
C SER A 224 0.08 9.43 -7.65
N PHE A 225 -0.14 9.89 -6.42
CA PHE A 225 0.67 10.88 -5.77
C PHE A 225 1.24 10.29 -4.50
N ASN A 226 2.55 10.42 -4.27
CA ASN A 226 3.12 10.05 -3.00
C ASN A 226 4.26 10.99 -2.61
N ARG A 227 4.46 11.08 -1.30
CA ARG A 227 5.64 11.69 -0.70
C ARG A 227 6.41 10.60 0.00
N ILE A 228 7.67 10.44 -0.38
CA ILE A 228 8.58 9.46 0.21
C ILE A 228 9.75 10.21 0.81
N LYS A 229 10.03 9.92 2.08
CA LYS A 229 11.25 10.35 2.74
C LYS A 229 12.06 9.10 3.09
N TYR A 230 13.22 8.94 2.46
CA TYR A 230 14.27 8.04 2.89
C TYR A 230 15.33 8.85 3.63
N ASP A 231 15.74 8.37 4.77
CA ASP A 231 16.74 8.98 5.62
C ASP A 231 17.82 7.93 5.88
N PHE A 232 19.01 8.14 5.29
CA PHE A 232 20.15 7.25 5.37
C PHE A 232 21.19 7.91 6.29
N ASP A 233 21.35 7.39 7.49
CA ASP A 233 22.35 7.81 8.45
C ASP A 233 23.58 6.89 8.36
N PHE A 234 24.62 7.32 7.66
CA PHE A 234 25.83 6.56 7.45
C PHE A 234 26.84 6.64 8.60
N ASN A 235 26.56 7.39 9.67
CA ASN A 235 27.45 7.51 10.83
C ASN A 235 27.69 6.18 11.57
N ASN A 236 26.78 5.21 11.38
CA ASN A 236 26.88 3.90 11.99
C ASN A 236 27.53 2.83 11.10
N LEU A 237 28.13 3.25 9.98
CA LEU A 237 28.93 2.37 9.13
C LEU A 237 30.31 2.12 9.71
N PRO A 238 30.92 0.94 9.46
CA PRO A 238 32.33 0.72 9.70
C PRO A 238 33.21 1.74 8.98
N GLU A 239 34.35 2.08 9.58
CA GLU A 239 35.24 3.14 9.11
C GLU A 239 35.72 2.91 7.67
N ASP A 240 36.06 1.67 7.32
CA ASP A 240 36.47 1.25 5.98
C ASP A 240 35.43 1.48 4.88
N ILE A 241 34.14 1.39 5.21
CA ILE A 241 33.04 1.68 4.29
C ILE A 241 32.75 3.18 4.27
N SER A 242 32.74 3.81 5.46
CA SER A 242 32.46 5.25 5.60
C SER A 242 33.46 6.11 4.86
N GLU A 243 34.76 5.78 4.94
CA GLU A 243 35.83 6.50 4.23
C GLU A 243 35.78 6.36 2.70
N ALA A 244 35.17 5.26 2.21
CA ALA A 244 35.02 4.99 0.78
C ALA A 244 33.75 5.59 0.17
N LEU A 245 32.90 6.25 0.98
CA LEU A 245 31.73 6.97 0.48
C LEU A 245 32.14 8.25 -0.27
N PRO A 246 31.33 8.72 -1.23
CA PRO A 246 31.59 9.97 -1.92
C PRO A 246 31.69 11.15 -0.96
N PRO A 247 32.68 12.04 -1.13
CA PRO A 247 32.90 13.18 -0.22
C PRO A 247 31.84 14.28 -0.31
N ASP A 248 30.91 14.17 -1.28
CA ASP A 248 29.78 15.06 -1.45
C ASP A 248 28.50 14.61 -0.67
N ILE A 249 28.65 13.63 0.22
CA ILE A 249 27.63 13.28 1.20
C ILE A 249 27.87 14.10 2.47
N PRO A 250 27.06 15.13 2.77
CA PRO A 250 27.26 15.96 3.94
C PRO A 250 27.07 15.14 5.22
N ASP A 251 27.99 15.29 6.16
CA ASP A 251 27.91 14.71 7.51
C ASP A 251 27.56 13.20 7.56
N ASN A 252 27.94 12.43 6.52
CA ASN A 252 27.55 11.01 6.38
C ASN A 252 26.03 10.78 6.50
N HIS A 253 25.24 11.77 6.13
CA HIS A 253 23.78 11.73 6.20
C HIS A 253 23.18 12.05 4.82
N TYR A 254 22.37 11.15 4.31
CA TYR A 254 21.75 11.30 2.99
C TYR A 254 20.23 11.20 3.10
N VAL A 255 19.55 12.31 2.85
CA VAL A 255 18.09 12.38 2.89
C VAL A 255 17.53 12.53 1.48
N VAL A 256 16.64 11.62 1.11
CA VAL A 256 15.83 11.69 -0.11
C VAL A 256 14.40 12.00 0.29
N ASN A 257 13.92 13.19 -0.01
CA ASN A 257 12.56 13.62 0.27
C ASN A 257 11.90 14.04 -1.03
N THR A 258 11.04 13.21 -1.58
CA THR A 258 10.47 13.38 -2.92
C THR A 258 8.96 13.46 -2.90
N HIS A 259 8.40 14.30 -3.76
CA HIS A 259 7.00 14.29 -4.14
C HIS A 259 6.89 13.69 -5.54
N ASN A 260 6.14 12.63 -5.67
CA ASN A 260 6.08 11.86 -6.90
C ASN A 260 4.67 11.95 -7.50
N TYR A 261 4.59 12.32 -8.76
CA TYR A 261 3.39 12.38 -9.58
C TYR A 261 3.50 11.32 -10.66
N ILE A 262 2.68 10.29 -10.58
CA ILE A 262 2.87 9.05 -11.33
C ILE A 262 1.63 8.75 -12.15
N LEU A 263 1.80 8.51 -13.44
CA LEU A 263 0.80 7.90 -14.29
C LEU A 263 1.09 6.40 -14.42
N SER A 264 0.06 5.61 -14.44
CA SER A 264 0.16 4.16 -14.54
C SER A 264 -0.78 3.60 -15.59
N GLY A 265 -0.36 2.50 -16.20
CA GLY A 265 -1.19 1.70 -17.08
C GLY A 265 -0.89 0.23 -16.88
N GLY A 266 -1.89 -0.61 -17.02
CA GLY A 266 -1.69 -2.03 -16.80
C GLY A 266 -2.86 -2.88 -17.28
N TYR A 267 -2.70 -4.18 -17.07
CA TYR A 267 -3.70 -5.17 -17.36
C TYR A 267 -3.90 -6.10 -16.18
N GLY A 268 -5.15 -6.33 -15.81
CA GLY A 268 -5.55 -7.30 -14.80
C GLY A 268 -6.36 -8.43 -15.42
N TYR A 269 -6.15 -9.64 -14.91
CA TYR A 269 -6.83 -10.84 -15.37
C TYR A 269 -7.23 -11.71 -14.19
N ASN A 270 -8.49 -12.11 -14.18
CA ASN A 270 -9.09 -12.99 -13.19
C ASN A 270 -9.44 -14.33 -13.83
N TRP A 271 -8.79 -15.40 -13.38
CA TRP A 271 -9.06 -16.76 -13.82
C TRP A 271 -9.87 -17.50 -12.75
N VAL A 272 -11.12 -17.79 -13.07
CA VAL A 272 -11.99 -18.64 -12.24
C VAL A 272 -11.76 -20.09 -12.65
N PHE A 273 -11.00 -20.83 -11.87
CA PHE A 273 -10.57 -22.18 -12.20
C PHE A 273 -11.38 -23.28 -11.49
N ALA A 274 -12.09 -22.93 -10.42
CA ALA A 274 -13.00 -23.83 -9.73
C ALA A 274 -14.13 -23.07 -9.00
N ARG A 275 -15.13 -23.79 -8.54
CA ARG A 275 -16.20 -23.20 -7.74
C ARG A 275 -15.61 -22.57 -6.49
N HIS A 276 -15.89 -21.29 -6.26
CA HIS A 276 -15.37 -20.47 -5.16
C HIS A 276 -13.87 -20.15 -5.21
N TRP A 277 -13.16 -20.53 -6.27
CA TRP A 277 -11.73 -20.27 -6.40
C TRP A 277 -11.43 -19.34 -7.58
N LEU A 278 -10.64 -18.34 -7.28
CA LEU A 278 -10.19 -17.32 -8.22
C LEU A 278 -8.67 -17.16 -8.14
N MET A 279 -8.01 -17.07 -9.28
CA MET A 279 -6.64 -16.59 -9.40
C MET A 279 -6.64 -15.25 -10.11
N GLY A 280 -6.14 -14.22 -9.45
CA GLY A 280 -5.98 -12.88 -10.02
C GLY A 280 -4.53 -12.60 -10.37
N MET A 281 -4.31 -11.99 -11.54
CA MET A 281 -3.00 -11.54 -12.01
C MET A 281 -3.10 -10.10 -12.45
N SER A 282 -2.11 -9.28 -12.13
CA SER A 282 -2.05 -7.88 -12.56
C SER A 282 -0.61 -7.47 -12.87
N GLY A 283 -0.42 -6.79 -13.98
CA GLY A 283 0.84 -6.15 -14.36
C GLY A 283 0.64 -4.67 -14.60
N THR A 284 1.48 -3.83 -14.02
CA THR A 284 1.40 -2.36 -14.11
C THR A 284 2.76 -1.79 -14.47
N VAL A 285 2.78 -0.87 -15.42
CA VAL A 285 3.92 0.01 -15.69
C VAL A 285 3.56 1.43 -15.27
N MET A 286 4.53 2.14 -14.73
CA MET A 286 4.33 3.45 -14.11
C MET A 286 5.48 4.37 -14.54
N GLY A 287 5.15 5.59 -14.92
CA GLY A 287 6.11 6.64 -15.23
C GLY A 287 5.67 7.94 -14.58
N GLY A 288 6.62 8.73 -14.14
CA GLY A 288 6.25 9.95 -13.46
C GLY A 288 7.41 10.93 -13.28
N LEU A 289 7.07 12.02 -12.61
CA LEU A 289 7.99 13.06 -12.22
C LEU A 289 8.14 13.04 -10.71
N SER A 290 9.38 13.08 -10.27
CA SER A 290 9.77 13.22 -8.88
C SER A 290 10.29 14.63 -8.67
N ASP A 291 9.64 15.41 -7.79
CA ASP A 291 10.14 16.70 -7.32
C ASP A 291 10.94 16.43 -6.04
N GLY A 292 12.26 16.29 -6.19
CA GLY A 292 13.15 15.90 -5.12
C GLY A 292 13.78 17.08 -4.41
N TYR A 293 13.76 17.05 -3.08
CA TYR A 293 14.63 17.85 -2.23
C TYR A 293 15.84 17.01 -1.85
N TYR A 294 17.02 17.44 -2.35
CA TYR A 294 18.27 17.16 -1.68
C TYR A 294 18.54 18.34 -0.77
N GLU A 295 18.86 18.12 0.48
CA GLU A 295 19.02 19.19 1.48
C GLU A 295 20.07 20.27 1.10
N ASP A 296 20.90 20.01 0.10
CA ASP A 296 22.05 20.87 -0.21
C ASP A 296 22.05 21.54 -1.59
N THR A 297 20.98 21.48 -2.37
CA THR A 297 20.94 22.21 -3.65
C THR A 297 19.66 23.01 -3.81
N SER A 298 19.80 24.32 -3.88
CA SER A 298 18.77 25.32 -4.19
C SER A 298 18.10 25.14 -5.57
N ASN A 299 18.44 24.10 -6.33
CA ASN A 299 17.89 23.79 -7.64
C ASN A 299 16.94 22.59 -7.58
N LYS A 300 15.65 22.89 -7.45
CA LYS A 300 14.55 21.94 -7.65
C LYS A 300 14.54 21.50 -9.11
N LYS A 301 15.09 20.35 -9.44
CA LYS A 301 14.96 19.77 -10.77
C LYS A 301 14.02 18.56 -10.67
N ALA A 302 12.92 18.60 -11.44
CA ALA A 302 12.07 17.45 -11.59
C ALA A 302 12.85 16.31 -12.26
N THR A 303 12.83 15.14 -11.64
CA THR A 303 13.54 13.95 -12.10
C THR A 303 12.52 12.94 -12.61
N PHE A 304 12.85 12.27 -13.70
CA PHE A 304 12.00 11.19 -14.21
C PHE A 304 12.17 9.94 -13.36
N MET A 305 11.03 9.31 -13.03
CA MET A 305 10.99 8.02 -12.36
C MET A 305 10.23 6.99 -13.18
N ALA A 306 10.70 5.74 -13.13
CA ALA A 306 10.05 4.61 -13.74
C ALA A 306 9.82 3.51 -12.69
N MET A 307 8.66 2.89 -12.73
CA MET A 307 8.30 1.80 -11.81
C MET A 307 7.51 0.73 -12.54
N SER A 308 7.54 -0.48 -12.01
CA SER A 308 6.65 -1.55 -12.41
C SER A 308 6.12 -2.29 -11.19
N ARG A 309 4.94 -2.91 -11.33
CA ARG A 309 4.31 -3.74 -10.30
C ARG A 309 3.73 -4.98 -10.94
N GLY A 310 4.03 -6.13 -10.36
CA GLY A 310 3.39 -7.40 -10.64
C GLY A 310 2.62 -7.86 -9.41
N GLU A 311 1.39 -8.34 -9.58
CA GLU A 311 0.55 -8.84 -8.50
C GLU A 311 -0.05 -10.18 -8.90
N LEU A 312 -0.07 -11.11 -7.95
CA LEU A 312 -0.68 -12.43 -8.08
C LEU A 312 -1.53 -12.71 -6.84
N SER A 313 -2.73 -13.21 -7.03
CA SER A 313 -3.59 -13.60 -5.92
C SER A 313 -4.25 -14.96 -6.14
N VAL A 314 -4.48 -15.68 -5.06
CA VAL A 314 -5.34 -16.87 -5.03
C VAL A 314 -6.38 -16.64 -3.95
N VAL A 315 -7.64 -16.75 -4.31
CA VAL A 315 -8.78 -16.40 -3.44
C VAL A 315 -9.76 -17.54 -3.40
N TRP A 316 -10.13 -17.94 -2.20
CA TRP A 316 -11.29 -18.77 -1.92
C TRP A 316 -12.41 -17.91 -1.31
N ASN A 317 -13.63 -18.00 -1.83
CA ASN A 317 -14.73 -17.13 -1.44
C ASN A 317 -16.08 -17.86 -1.55
N ASN A 318 -16.66 -18.20 -0.41
CA ASN A 318 -17.98 -18.86 -0.35
C ASN A 318 -19.12 -17.89 -0.01
N ASN A 319 -18.93 -16.60 -0.22
CA ASN A 319 -19.82 -15.49 0.07
C ASN A 319 -19.82 -15.01 1.54
N HIS A 320 -19.91 -15.87 2.54
CA HIS A 320 -19.80 -15.49 3.96
C HIS A 320 -18.33 -15.35 4.39
N TRP A 321 -17.56 -16.40 4.13
CA TRP A 321 -16.15 -16.45 4.43
C TRP A 321 -15.33 -16.26 3.17
N PHE A 322 -14.20 -15.64 3.32
CA PHE A 322 -13.18 -15.58 2.28
C PHE A 322 -11.79 -15.75 2.88
N ALA A 323 -10.94 -16.37 2.14
CA ALA A 323 -9.52 -16.48 2.42
C ALA A 323 -8.74 -16.21 1.13
N GLY A 324 -7.58 -15.63 1.25
CA GLY A 324 -6.75 -15.36 0.07
C GLY A 324 -5.30 -15.11 0.43
N ALA A 325 -4.45 -15.37 -0.56
CA ALA A 325 -3.05 -14.99 -0.54
C ALA A 325 -2.79 -14.03 -1.71
N VAL A 326 -2.06 -12.97 -1.47
CA VAL A 326 -1.66 -11.98 -2.47
C VAL A 326 -0.16 -11.79 -2.38
N GLY A 327 0.54 -12.02 -3.49
CA GLY A 327 1.95 -11.66 -3.66
C GLY A 327 2.06 -10.45 -4.55
N ASN A 328 2.93 -9.51 -4.22
CA ASN A 328 3.28 -8.45 -5.12
C ASN A 328 4.78 -8.17 -5.13
N VAL A 329 5.25 -7.77 -6.30
CA VAL A 329 6.62 -7.30 -6.54
C VAL A 329 6.52 -5.90 -7.14
N ARG A 330 7.21 -4.95 -6.54
CA ARG A 330 7.33 -3.58 -7.05
C ARG A 330 8.80 -3.30 -7.31
N LEU A 331 9.10 -2.83 -8.50
CA LEU A 331 10.42 -2.36 -8.91
C LEU A 331 10.34 -0.87 -9.17
N GLY A 332 11.27 -0.10 -8.66
CA GLY A 332 11.34 1.33 -8.85
C GLY A 332 12.76 1.79 -9.15
N MET A 333 12.88 2.80 -9.99
CA MET A 333 14.13 3.48 -10.29
C MET A 333 13.89 4.99 -10.30
N VAL A 334 14.69 5.68 -9.50
CA VAL A 334 14.77 7.15 -9.50
C VAL A 334 16.21 7.51 -9.81
N ARG A 335 16.41 8.31 -10.84
CA ARG A 335 17.75 8.77 -11.25
C ARG A 335 17.81 10.28 -11.11
N ASP A 336 18.76 10.74 -10.33
CA ASP A 336 19.20 12.12 -10.31
C ASP A 336 20.49 12.28 -11.15
N HIS A 337 20.97 13.52 -11.34
CA HIS A 337 22.14 13.81 -12.16
C HIS A 337 23.41 13.07 -11.71
N LYS A 338 23.53 12.75 -10.43
CA LYS A 338 24.73 12.15 -9.83
C LYS A 338 24.49 10.78 -9.22
N ARG A 339 23.23 10.33 -9.10
CA ARG A 339 22.92 9.13 -8.32
C ARG A 339 21.71 8.41 -8.89
N THR A 340 21.73 7.09 -8.79
CA THR A 340 20.59 6.26 -9.14
C THR A 340 20.21 5.43 -7.92
N LEU A 341 18.97 5.56 -7.47
CA LEU A 341 18.38 4.69 -6.47
C LEU A 341 17.46 3.69 -7.16
N MET A 342 17.80 2.42 -7.10
CA MET A 342 16.92 1.33 -7.45
C MET A 342 16.32 0.74 -6.18
N SER A 343 15.03 0.50 -6.19
CA SER A 343 14.33 -0.13 -5.06
C SER A 343 13.46 -1.27 -5.55
N SER A 344 13.44 -2.35 -4.80
CA SER A 344 12.53 -3.47 -5.03
C SER A 344 11.85 -3.82 -3.71
N VAL A 345 10.55 -4.01 -3.75
CA VAL A 345 9.75 -4.45 -2.61
C VAL A 345 9.01 -5.70 -3.00
N ILE A 346 9.23 -6.76 -2.25
CA ILE A 346 8.48 -8.01 -2.40
C ILE A 346 7.64 -8.18 -1.15
N ASN A 347 6.34 -8.38 -1.30
CA ASN A 347 5.50 -8.72 -0.18
C ASN A 347 4.54 -9.86 -0.50
N VAL A 348 4.19 -10.60 0.55
CA VAL A 348 3.18 -11.67 0.52
C VAL A 348 2.19 -11.41 1.65
N GLU A 349 0.92 -11.32 1.30
CA GLU A 349 -0.20 -11.16 2.21
C GLU A 349 -1.01 -12.45 2.27
N VAL A 350 -1.42 -12.85 3.47
CA VAL A 350 -2.43 -13.88 3.69
C VAL A 350 -3.55 -13.29 4.50
N SER A 351 -4.77 -13.48 4.05
CA SER A 351 -5.97 -12.87 4.64
C SER A 351 -7.06 -13.90 4.87
N LEU A 352 -7.80 -13.72 5.97
CA LEU A 352 -9.03 -14.42 6.29
C LEU A 352 -10.09 -13.40 6.68
N GLY A 353 -11.29 -13.52 6.17
CA GLY A 353 -12.34 -12.57 6.50
C GLY A 353 -13.73 -13.18 6.53
N TYR A 354 -14.61 -12.46 7.21
CA TYR A 354 -16.00 -12.80 7.41
C TYR A 354 -16.90 -11.62 7.07
N ARG A 355 -18.02 -11.90 6.40
CA ARG A 355 -19.02 -10.91 5.99
C ARG A 355 -20.30 -11.09 6.74
N PHE A 356 -20.92 -9.97 7.08
CA PHE A 356 -22.15 -9.93 7.86
C PHE A 356 -22.98 -8.68 7.53
N ASN A 357 -24.22 -8.71 7.91
CA ASN A 357 -25.09 -7.53 7.97
C ASN A 357 -25.44 -7.29 9.43
N LEU A 358 -25.30 -6.05 9.86
CA LEU A 358 -25.87 -5.59 11.12
C LEU A 358 -27.26 -5.07 10.75
N TRP A 359 -28.29 -5.90 10.95
CA TRP A 359 -29.73 -5.64 10.75
C TRP A 359 -30.14 -5.12 9.36
#